data_829c881c062c3acd5a6147e06209586e
#
_entry.id   829c881c062c3acd5a6147e06209586e
#
_cell.length_a   1.000
_cell.length_b   1.000
_cell.length_c   1.000
_cell.angle_alpha   90.00
_cell.angle_beta   90.00
_cell.angle_gamma   90.00
#
_symmetry.space_group_name_H-M   'P 1'
#
loop_
_entity.id
_entity.type
_entity.pdbx_description
1 polymer ?
#
loop_
_entity_poly.entity_id
_entity_poly.type
_entity_poly.pdbx_seq_one_letter_code
_entity_poly.pdbx_strand_id
1 'polypeptide(L)'
;MERPDFFELKNGSKVKLPFSQTEYQNRLDKLRANISKNNLDMIILTSMHNIAYYTGFIYCSFGRPYGCIITEKKIVTISANIDASQPWRRSFCDNVIYTDWKKDNFLKAIVSIIGKDKPPKNIGIENDHITIETKEKLTSLFNFSNFRDVSKDLMKLRIIKSKEEIEIIRSGARIADIGAEEIVKHIKVGASELEIAMTGRDKMELEIAKKYPEAEYMDTWVWFQSGINTDGAHNPKTSRKLVSGDILSLNTFPMISGYYSALERTLFLNNADDASLKAWEANIKVHKRGLELIRSGVKCSEICHELNDIFAQLGYLQYRTFGYGHSFGVLSHFYGREAGLELREDIDTILQPNMVISMEPMIMIPEGKPGSGGYREHDMLIVNDNGAENITKFPIGPENNIIKK
;
A
#
# COMPACT_ATOMS: atom_id res chain seq x y z
N MET A 1 -33.50 -29.62 10.37
CA MET A 1 -32.76 -28.55 11.12
C MET A 1 -32.58 -27.37 10.18
N GLU A 2 -33.14 -26.23 10.53
CA GLU A 2 -32.99 -25.02 9.69
C GLU A 2 -31.56 -24.47 9.82
N ARG A 3 -30.92 -24.17 8.69
CA ARG A 3 -29.55 -23.63 8.67
C ARG A 3 -29.63 -22.13 8.93
N PRO A 4 -28.81 -21.57 9.87
CA PRO A 4 -28.83 -20.14 10.15
C PRO A 4 -28.30 -19.35 8.94
N ASP A 5 -28.87 -18.16 8.70
CA ASP A 5 -28.38 -17.24 7.66
C ASP A 5 -27.09 -16.56 8.08
N PHE A 6 -26.88 -16.36 9.39
CA PHE A 6 -25.68 -15.79 10.03
C PHE A 6 -25.59 -16.23 11.49
N PHE A 7 -24.41 -16.11 12.08
CA PHE A 7 -24.14 -16.43 13.49
C PHE A 7 -22.83 -15.77 13.99
N GLU A 8 -22.64 -15.77 15.30
CA GLU A 8 -21.36 -15.39 15.92
C GLU A 8 -20.53 -16.64 16.20
N LEU A 9 -19.21 -16.55 16.00
CA LEU A 9 -18.27 -17.63 16.30
C LEU A 9 -17.01 -17.11 16.99
N LYS A 10 -16.78 -17.59 18.20
CA LYS A 10 -15.57 -17.31 19.00
C LYS A 10 -14.76 -18.59 19.12
N ASN A 11 -13.95 -18.90 18.10
CA ASN A 11 -13.18 -20.12 18.03
C ASN A 11 -11.69 -19.87 18.25
N GLY A 12 -11.14 -20.41 19.32
CA GLY A 12 -9.76 -20.26 19.74
C GLY A 12 -9.44 -18.90 20.40
N SER A 13 -8.19 -18.73 20.80
CA SER A 13 -7.70 -17.48 21.39
C SER A 13 -7.39 -16.45 20.30
N LYS A 14 -7.51 -15.18 20.63
CA LYS A 14 -7.04 -14.10 19.75
C LYS A 14 -5.52 -14.14 19.63
N VAL A 15 -5.01 -13.97 18.39
CA VAL A 15 -3.58 -13.78 18.15
C VAL A 15 -3.14 -12.39 18.60
N LYS A 16 -1.85 -12.21 18.79
CA LYS A 16 -1.28 -10.88 19.01
C LYS A 16 -1.41 -10.06 17.75
N LEU A 17 -2.17 -8.99 17.81
CA LEU A 17 -2.32 -8.06 16.69
C LEU A 17 -1.06 -7.18 16.52
N PRO A 18 -0.84 -6.60 15.32
CA PRO A 18 0.36 -5.79 15.03
C PRO A 18 0.43 -4.50 15.86
N PHE A 19 -0.70 -3.99 16.30
CA PHE A 19 -0.80 -2.76 17.08
C PHE A 19 -1.40 -3.01 18.47
N SER A 20 -1.10 -2.10 19.39
CA SER A 20 -1.67 -2.13 20.72
C SER A 20 -3.19 -1.88 20.72
N GLN A 21 -3.87 -2.33 21.76
CA GLN A 21 -5.30 -2.01 21.94
C GLN A 21 -5.53 -0.50 22.01
N THR A 22 -4.62 0.24 22.61
CA THR A 22 -4.66 1.70 22.67
C THR A 22 -4.62 2.33 21.30
N GLU A 23 -3.77 1.82 20.39
CA GLU A 23 -3.69 2.32 19.02
C GLU A 23 -5.01 2.10 18.26
N TYR A 24 -5.59 0.89 18.33
CA TYR A 24 -6.90 0.64 17.71
C TYR A 24 -8.00 1.52 18.31
N GLN A 25 -7.99 1.72 19.63
CA GLN A 25 -8.96 2.59 20.28
C GLN A 25 -8.81 4.04 19.81
N ASN A 26 -7.59 4.56 19.73
CA ASN A 26 -7.31 5.91 19.25
C ASN A 26 -7.81 6.12 17.80
N ARG A 27 -7.63 5.12 16.92
CA ARG A 27 -8.15 5.16 15.55
C ARG A 27 -9.69 5.23 15.54
N LEU A 28 -10.33 4.40 16.36
CA LEU A 28 -11.80 4.40 16.51
C LEU A 28 -12.33 5.71 17.08
N ASP A 29 -11.66 6.29 18.06
CA ASP A 29 -12.08 7.56 18.67
C ASP A 29 -12.01 8.72 17.67
N LYS A 30 -10.95 8.78 16.85
CA LYS A 30 -10.85 9.73 15.74
C LYS A 30 -11.97 9.54 14.71
N LEU A 31 -12.29 8.29 14.37
CA LEU A 31 -13.38 7.97 13.45
C LEU A 31 -14.72 8.34 14.04
N ARG A 32 -14.97 8.04 15.31
CA ARG A 32 -16.23 8.38 16.01
C ARG A 32 -16.43 9.89 16.14
N ALA A 33 -15.36 10.63 16.36
CA ALA A 33 -15.40 12.10 16.32
C ALA A 33 -15.81 12.60 14.92
N ASN A 34 -15.33 11.96 13.84
CA ASN A 34 -15.73 12.26 12.48
C ASN A 34 -17.20 11.88 12.21
N ILE A 35 -17.64 10.70 12.67
CA ILE A 35 -19.05 10.25 12.63
C ILE A 35 -19.95 11.31 13.26
N SER A 36 -19.66 11.74 14.47
CA SER A 36 -20.42 12.76 15.22
C SER A 36 -20.44 14.11 14.47
N LYS A 37 -19.27 14.59 14.05
CA LYS A 37 -19.13 15.86 13.29
C LYS A 37 -19.97 15.88 12.01
N ASN A 38 -20.06 14.75 11.31
CA ASN A 38 -20.81 14.61 10.05
C ASN A 38 -22.25 14.18 10.27
N ASN A 39 -22.73 14.10 11.52
CA ASN A 39 -24.08 13.68 11.87
C ASN A 39 -24.45 12.31 11.26
N LEU A 40 -23.51 11.35 11.33
CA LEU A 40 -23.72 9.97 10.91
C LEU A 40 -24.16 9.11 12.12
N ASP A 41 -24.99 8.13 11.88
CA ASP A 41 -25.36 7.14 12.92
C ASP A 41 -24.41 5.95 12.90
N MET A 42 -23.82 5.68 11.73
CA MET A 42 -22.89 4.56 11.51
C MET A 42 -22.11 4.71 10.21
N ILE A 43 -21.07 3.89 10.08
CA ILE A 43 -20.34 3.66 8.84
C ILE A 43 -20.37 2.17 8.49
N ILE A 44 -20.59 1.84 7.22
CA ILE A 44 -20.40 0.51 6.65
C ILE A 44 -19.15 0.54 5.78
N LEU A 45 -18.09 -0.12 6.24
CA LEU A 45 -16.86 -0.30 5.48
C LEU A 45 -16.94 -1.59 4.65
N THR A 46 -16.47 -1.50 3.41
CA THR A 46 -16.35 -2.63 2.49
C THR A 46 -14.94 -2.78 1.93
N SER A 47 -14.09 -1.76 2.09
CA SER A 47 -12.72 -1.80 1.63
C SER A 47 -11.81 -2.58 2.58
N MET A 48 -10.91 -3.41 2.02
CA MET A 48 -9.95 -4.19 2.79
C MET A 48 -9.06 -3.30 3.65
N HIS A 49 -8.56 -2.20 3.10
CA HIS A 49 -7.63 -1.30 3.79
C HIS A 49 -8.27 -0.59 4.99
N ASN A 50 -9.50 -0.08 4.88
CA ASN A 50 -10.15 0.56 6.02
C ASN A 50 -10.57 -0.46 7.08
N ILE A 51 -11.06 -1.64 6.68
CA ILE A 51 -11.37 -2.71 7.63
C ILE A 51 -10.11 -3.14 8.37
N ALA A 52 -8.99 -3.38 7.68
CA ALA A 52 -7.72 -3.73 8.30
C ALA A 52 -7.21 -2.62 9.25
N TYR A 53 -7.33 -1.36 8.85
CA TYR A 53 -6.89 -0.22 9.66
C TYR A 53 -7.60 -0.13 11.01
N TYR A 54 -8.94 -0.33 11.02
CA TYR A 54 -9.74 -0.21 12.25
C TYR A 54 -9.86 -1.49 13.06
N THR A 55 -9.63 -2.65 12.45
CA THR A 55 -9.87 -3.95 13.11
C THR A 55 -8.64 -4.84 13.24
N GLY A 56 -7.60 -4.59 12.48
CA GLY A 56 -6.46 -5.49 12.32
C GLY A 56 -6.73 -6.69 11.41
N PHE A 57 -7.97 -6.90 10.96
CA PHE A 57 -8.35 -8.06 10.16
C PHE A 57 -8.07 -7.83 8.67
N ILE A 58 -7.11 -8.57 8.13
CA ILE A 58 -6.82 -8.62 6.71
C ILE A 58 -7.48 -9.88 6.15
N TYR A 59 -8.39 -9.70 5.19
CA TYR A 59 -9.20 -10.77 4.64
C TYR A 59 -8.94 -11.00 3.16
N CYS A 60 -8.74 -12.24 2.79
CA CYS A 60 -8.68 -12.66 1.40
C CYS A 60 -10.11 -13.02 0.94
N SER A 61 -10.80 -12.09 0.30
CA SER A 61 -12.24 -12.21 0.08
C SER A 61 -12.64 -13.26 -0.96
N PHE A 62 -11.77 -13.65 -1.87
CA PHE A 62 -12.05 -14.61 -2.95
C PHE A 62 -13.41 -14.39 -3.63
N GLY A 63 -13.78 -13.12 -3.87
CA GLY A 63 -15.04 -12.75 -4.50
C GLY A 63 -16.28 -12.82 -3.58
N ARG A 64 -16.11 -13.07 -2.28
CA ARG A 64 -17.19 -13.00 -1.29
C ARG A 64 -17.28 -11.62 -0.67
N PRO A 65 -18.50 -11.07 -0.47
CA PRO A 65 -18.63 -9.80 0.21
C PRO A 65 -18.14 -9.91 1.66
N TYR A 66 -17.52 -8.85 2.11
CA TYR A 66 -17.06 -8.72 3.46
C TYR A 66 -17.14 -7.26 3.90
N GLY A 67 -17.30 -6.99 5.19
CA GLY A 67 -17.51 -5.65 5.66
C GLY A 67 -17.23 -5.46 7.13
N CYS A 68 -17.34 -4.19 7.56
CA CYS A 68 -17.29 -3.83 8.97
C CYS A 68 -18.29 -2.72 9.25
N ILE A 69 -19.07 -2.89 10.32
CA ILE A 69 -19.99 -1.87 10.81
C ILE A 69 -19.36 -1.18 12.01
N ILE A 70 -19.31 0.15 11.95
CA ILE A 70 -18.82 0.98 13.04
C ILE A 70 -19.91 1.97 13.44
N THR A 71 -20.29 1.93 14.70
CA THR A 71 -21.22 2.87 15.34
C THR A 71 -20.50 3.60 16.48
N GLU A 72 -21.19 4.52 17.15
CA GLU A 72 -20.69 5.14 18.38
C GLU A 72 -20.19 4.11 19.41
N LYS A 73 -20.88 2.95 19.52
CA LYS A 73 -20.64 1.96 20.58
C LYS A 73 -20.07 0.62 20.12
N LYS A 74 -20.23 0.27 18.85
CA LYS A 74 -19.88 -1.05 18.34
C LYS A 74 -18.91 -0.97 17.16
N ILE A 75 -18.09 -1.98 17.03
CA ILE A 75 -17.34 -2.32 15.82
C ILE A 75 -17.46 -3.82 15.60
N VAL A 76 -17.95 -4.22 14.43
CA VAL A 76 -18.26 -5.62 14.11
C VAL A 76 -17.85 -5.89 12.68
N THR A 77 -16.98 -6.89 12.44
CA THR A 77 -16.69 -7.40 11.11
C THR A 77 -17.75 -8.39 10.65
N ILE A 78 -17.95 -8.48 9.35
CA ILE A 78 -18.89 -9.41 8.71
C ILE A 78 -18.12 -10.14 7.62
N SER A 79 -18.07 -11.47 7.67
CA SER A 79 -17.32 -12.28 6.71
C SER A 79 -18.02 -13.62 6.43
N ALA A 80 -17.56 -14.33 5.39
CA ALA A 80 -18.18 -15.57 4.94
C ALA A 80 -17.85 -16.75 5.86
N ASN A 81 -18.78 -17.71 5.96
CA ASN A 81 -18.63 -18.89 6.80
C ASN A 81 -17.46 -19.82 6.43
N ILE A 82 -17.02 -19.79 5.18
CA ILE A 82 -15.84 -20.60 4.78
C ILE A 82 -14.59 -20.25 5.59
N ASP A 83 -14.51 -19.00 6.08
CA ASP A 83 -13.38 -18.48 6.86
C ASP A 83 -13.75 -18.16 8.31
N ALA A 84 -14.82 -18.78 8.82
CA ALA A 84 -15.50 -18.39 10.05
C ALA A 84 -14.61 -18.23 11.28
N SER A 85 -13.52 -18.99 11.41
CA SER A 85 -12.63 -18.92 12.57
C SER A 85 -11.63 -17.75 12.53
N GLN A 86 -11.35 -17.21 11.35
CA GLN A 86 -10.32 -16.17 11.17
C GLN A 86 -10.70 -14.83 11.79
N PRO A 87 -11.91 -14.26 11.57
CA PRO A 87 -12.25 -12.92 12.04
C PRO A 87 -12.12 -12.77 13.54
N TRP A 88 -12.56 -13.73 14.31
CA TRP A 88 -12.45 -13.71 15.76
C TRP A 88 -10.99 -13.68 16.22
N ARG A 89 -10.15 -14.60 15.71
CA ARG A 89 -8.76 -14.71 16.17
C ARG A 89 -7.90 -13.53 15.77
N ARG A 90 -8.16 -12.94 14.58
CA ARG A 90 -7.27 -12.00 13.89
C ARG A 90 -7.78 -10.56 13.86
N SER A 91 -8.79 -10.25 14.67
CA SER A 91 -9.32 -8.88 14.75
C SER A 91 -9.39 -8.36 16.17
N PHE A 92 -9.37 -7.04 16.29
CA PHE A 92 -9.60 -6.30 17.54
C PHE A 92 -11.05 -6.41 18.04
N CYS A 93 -12.01 -6.60 17.14
CA CYS A 93 -13.43 -6.45 17.38
C CYS A 93 -14.20 -7.79 17.42
N ASP A 94 -15.52 -7.69 17.62
CA ASP A 94 -16.46 -8.80 17.43
C ASP A 94 -16.68 -9.08 15.94
N ASN A 95 -17.27 -10.24 15.63
CA ASN A 95 -17.57 -10.65 14.26
C ASN A 95 -18.92 -11.35 14.15
N VAL A 96 -19.53 -11.18 12.98
CA VAL A 96 -20.69 -11.95 12.52
C VAL A 96 -20.31 -12.68 11.25
N ILE A 97 -20.63 -13.95 11.21
CA ILE A 97 -20.37 -14.84 10.07
C ILE A 97 -21.68 -15.03 9.32
N TYR A 98 -21.70 -14.71 8.02
CA TYR A 98 -22.84 -15.06 7.17
C TYR A 98 -22.60 -16.38 6.44
N THR A 99 -23.68 -17.14 6.20
CA THR A 99 -23.63 -18.43 5.52
C THR A 99 -23.85 -18.28 4.02
N ASP A 100 -23.16 -19.09 3.20
CA ASP A 100 -23.13 -18.95 1.74
C ASP A 100 -24.24 -19.72 1.01
N TRP A 101 -25.15 -20.36 1.71
CA TRP A 101 -26.19 -21.18 1.07
C TRP A 101 -27.46 -20.46 0.65
N LYS A 102 -27.52 -19.14 0.85
CA LYS A 102 -28.57 -18.28 0.29
C LYS A 102 -27.96 -16.95 -0.14
N LYS A 103 -28.49 -16.39 -1.22
CA LYS A 103 -28.13 -15.04 -1.64
C LYS A 103 -28.46 -14.03 -0.53
N ASP A 104 -27.69 -12.97 -0.49
CA ASP A 104 -27.89 -11.80 0.36
C ASP A 104 -27.81 -12.06 1.88
N ASN A 105 -27.29 -13.22 2.33
CA ASN A 105 -27.07 -13.47 3.74
C ASN A 105 -26.07 -12.47 4.36
N PHE A 106 -25.13 -11.95 3.58
CA PHE A 106 -24.27 -10.83 3.98
C PHE A 106 -25.11 -9.60 4.39
N LEU A 107 -26.10 -9.24 3.60
CA LEU A 107 -27.00 -8.11 3.88
C LEU A 107 -27.88 -8.36 5.10
N LYS A 108 -28.34 -9.60 5.30
CA LYS A 108 -29.10 -9.98 6.51
C LYS A 108 -28.23 -9.87 7.76
N ALA A 109 -26.94 -10.23 7.66
CA ALA A 109 -25.99 -10.05 8.75
C ALA A 109 -25.82 -8.55 9.09
N ILE A 110 -25.71 -7.66 8.09
CA ILE A 110 -25.69 -6.21 8.30
C ILE A 110 -26.93 -5.76 9.09
N VAL A 111 -28.12 -6.14 8.63
CA VAL A 111 -29.39 -5.77 9.29
C VAL A 111 -29.45 -6.27 10.74
N SER A 112 -28.93 -7.48 11.01
CA SER A 112 -28.95 -8.05 12.36
C SER A 112 -28.12 -7.26 13.38
N ILE A 113 -26.98 -6.69 12.94
CA ILE A 113 -26.09 -5.91 13.80
C ILE A 113 -26.70 -4.54 14.14
N ILE A 114 -27.43 -3.96 13.19
CA ILE A 114 -28.03 -2.63 13.31
C ILE A 114 -29.30 -2.70 14.18
N GLY A 115 -30.04 -3.78 14.08
CA GLY A 115 -31.35 -3.95 14.71
C GLY A 115 -32.48 -3.33 13.87
N LYS A 116 -33.66 -3.95 13.95
CA LYS A 116 -34.84 -3.54 13.17
C LYS A 116 -35.59 -2.35 13.78
N ASP A 117 -35.41 -2.10 15.09
CA ASP A 117 -36.31 -1.20 15.84
C ASP A 117 -35.95 0.29 15.70
N LYS A 118 -34.74 0.61 15.27
CA LYS A 118 -34.29 1.99 14.98
C LYS A 118 -33.38 1.99 13.77
N PRO A 119 -33.90 2.04 12.55
CA PRO A 119 -33.06 2.15 11.37
C PRO A 119 -32.25 3.46 11.43
N PRO A 120 -30.96 3.41 11.04
CA PRO A 120 -30.10 4.60 11.03
C PRO A 120 -30.65 5.63 10.02
N LYS A 121 -30.55 6.91 10.35
CA LYS A 121 -30.98 8.00 9.44
C LYS A 121 -29.86 8.34 8.44
N ASN A 122 -28.62 8.35 8.88
CA ASN A 122 -27.48 8.73 8.07
C ASN A 122 -26.40 7.64 8.14
N ILE A 123 -26.09 7.04 7.01
CA ILE A 123 -25.11 5.94 6.88
C ILE A 123 -23.93 6.43 6.04
N GLY A 124 -22.72 6.34 6.59
CA GLY A 124 -21.48 6.54 5.84
C GLY A 124 -21.11 5.29 5.04
N ILE A 125 -20.73 5.46 3.78
CA ILE A 125 -20.24 4.40 2.89
C ILE A 125 -19.04 4.88 2.09
N GLU A 126 -18.26 3.95 1.57
CA GLU A 126 -17.07 4.21 0.74
C GLU A 126 -17.46 4.20 -0.73
N ASN A 127 -17.76 5.38 -1.31
CA ASN A 127 -18.16 5.48 -2.72
C ASN A 127 -17.04 5.10 -3.70
N ASP A 128 -15.79 5.17 -3.27
CA ASP A 128 -14.61 4.77 -4.03
C ASP A 128 -14.37 3.24 -4.04
N HIS A 129 -15.12 2.50 -3.24
CA HIS A 129 -14.94 1.04 -3.11
C HIS A 129 -16.24 0.23 -3.24
N ILE A 130 -17.34 0.70 -2.65
CA ILE A 130 -18.60 -0.06 -2.66
C ILE A 130 -19.11 -0.27 -4.09
N THR A 131 -19.52 -1.51 -4.42
CA THR A 131 -20.12 -1.75 -5.73
C THR A 131 -21.51 -1.11 -5.83
N ILE A 132 -21.91 -0.72 -7.04
CA ILE A 132 -23.26 -0.17 -7.31
C ILE A 132 -24.33 -1.14 -6.83
N GLU A 133 -24.20 -2.43 -7.15
CA GLU A 133 -25.12 -3.46 -6.72
C GLU A 133 -25.30 -3.51 -5.19
N THR A 134 -24.19 -3.48 -4.46
CA THR A 134 -24.22 -3.49 -2.99
C THR A 134 -24.90 -2.24 -2.45
N LYS A 135 -24.60 -1.07 -3.01
CA LYS A 135 -25.23 0.20 -2.63
C LYS A 135 -26.75 0.19 -2.89
N GLU A 136 -27.20 -0.29 -4.05
CA GLU A 136 -28.61 -0.39 -4.40
C GLU A 136 -29.35 -1.33 -3.45
N LYS A 137 -28.79 -2.47 -3.13
CA LYS A 137 -29.36 -3.41 -2.15
C LYS A 137 -29.43 -2.80 -0.75
N LEU A 138 -28.38 -2.11 -0.29
CA LEU A 138 -28.40 -1.38 0.99
C LEU A 138 -29.46 -0.28 0.99
N THR A 139 -29.59 0.46 -0.10
CA THR A 139 -30.61 1.52 -0.24
C THR A 139 -32.03 0.93 -0.17
N SER A 140 -32.25 -0.24 -0.76
CA SER A 140 -33.55 -0.94 -0.69
C SER A 140 -33.87 -1.43 0.74
N LEU A 141 -32.85 -1.90 1.48
CA LEU A 141 -32.98 -2.36 2.87
C LEU A 141 -33.19 -1.22 3.87
N PHE A 142 -32.56 -0.08 3.62
CA PHE A 142 -32.57 1.12 4.47
C PHE A 142 -33.19 2.30 3.72
N ASN A 143 -34.40 2.09 3.17
CA ASN A 143 -35.08 3.02 2.27
C ASN A 143 -35.40 4.40 2.88
N PHE A 144 -35.34 4.55 4.19
CA PHE A 144 -35.49 5.83 4.91
C PHE A 144 -34.14 6.46 5.33
N SER A 145 -33.00 5.85 4.97
CA SER A 145 -31.70 6.32 5.33
C SER A 145 -31.06 7.15 4.22
N ASN A 146 -30.27 8.15 4.62
CA ASN A 146 -29.43 8.92 3.73
C ASN A 146 -28.03 8.28 3.70
N PHE A 147 -27.53 7.96 2.52
CA PHE A 147 -26.17 7.45 2.34
C PHE A 147 -25.22 8.61 2.01
N ARG A 148 -24.12 8.70 2.73
CA ARG A 148 -23.08 9.74 2.56
C ARG A 148 -21.74 9.11 2.27
N ASP A 149 -21.01 9.70 1.32
CA ASP A 149 -19.64 9.30 1.03
C ASP A 149 -18.70 9.75 2.15
N VAL A 150 -17.91 8.81 2.69
CA VAL A 150 -16.90 9.05 3.72
C VAL A 150 -15.47 8.74 3.25
N SER A 151 -15.28 8.36 2.00
CA SER A 151 -14.00 7.89 1.45
C SER A 151 -12.86 8.87 1.71
N LYS A 152 -13.06 10.15 1.38
CA LYS A 152 -12.05 11.22 1.59
C LYS A 152 -11.74 11.46 3.06
N ASP A 153 -12.75 11.37 3.93
CA ASP A 153 -12.55 11.56 5.38
C ASP A 153 -11.75 10.41 5.97
N LEU A 154 -12.07 9.17 5.60
CA LEU A 154 -11.32 7.99 6.02
C LEU A 154 -9.86 8.05 5.56
N MET A 155 -9.61 8.47 4.33
CA MET A 155 -8.26 8.68 3.80
C MET A 155 -7.50 9.72 4.64
N LYS A 156 -8.11 10.86 4.95
CA LYS A 156 -7.48 11.90 5.78
C LYS A 156 -7.13 11.43 7.19
N LEU A 157 -7.93 10.54 7.79
CA LEU A 157 -7.66 9.98 9.11
C LEU A 157 -6.42 9.08 9.13
N ARG A 158 -6.01 8.48 7.98
CA ARG A 158 -4.86 7.59 7.85
C ARG A 158 -3.58 8.28 7.39
N ILE A 159 -3.67 9.49 6.83
CA ILE A 159 -2.55 10.14 6.13
C ILE A 159 -1.36 10.45 7.05
N ILE A 160 -1.63 10.79 8.31
CA ILE A 160 -0.61 11.00 9.35
C ILE A 160 -0.49 9.73 10.17
N LYS A 161 0.68 9.12 10.14
CA LYS A 161 0.95 7.82 10.76
C LYS A 161 1.17 7.95 12.27
N SER A 162 0.68 6.95 13.00
CA SER A 162 1.02 6.80 14.41
C SER A 162 2.48 6.34 14.59
N LYS A 163 2.97 6.41 15.81
CA LYS A 163 4.32 5.87 16.12
C LYS A 163 4.42 4.37 15.84
N GLU A 164 3.38 3.61 16.15
CA GLU A 164 3.35 2.16 15.92
C GLU A 164 3.32 1.83 14.42
N GLU A 165 2.58 2.61 13.60
CA GLU A 165 2.62 2.47 12.13
C GLU A 165 4.01 2.77 11.57
N ILE A 166 4.66 3.83 12.03
CA ILE A 166 6.02 4.20 11.62
C ILE A 166 7.02 3.08 11.92
N GLU A 167 6.94 2.43 13.07
CA GLU A 167 7.85 1.34 13.44
C GLU A 167 7.69 0.11 12.53
N ILE A 168 6.48 -0.25 12.16
CA ILE A 168 6.23 -1.33 11.19
C ILE A 168 6.76 -0.95 9.81
N ILE A 169 6.51 0.27 9.35
CA ILE A 169 6.98 0.77 8.05
C ILE A 169 8.52 0.79 8.01
N ARG A 170 9.19 1.27 9.07
CA ARG A 170 10.67 1.20 9.19
C ARG A 170 11.20 -0.23 9.11
N SER A 171 10.52 -1.14 9.77
CA SER A 171 10.90 -2.55 9.74
C SER A 171 10.74 -3.13 8.33
N GLY A 172 9.67 -2.77 7.64
CA GLY A 172 9.46 -3.15 6.24
C GLY A 172 10.55 -2.59 5.32
N ALA A 173 10.90 -1.31 5.47
CA ALA A 173 11.97 -0.68 4.68
C ALA A 173 13.32 -1.41 4.85
N ARG A 174 13.69 -1.78 6.09
CA ARG A 174 14.90 -2.59 6.34
C ARG A 174 14.82 -3.97 5.70
N ILE A 175 13.66 -4.61 5.70
CA ILE A 175 13.47 -5.91 5.07
C ILE A 175 13.53 -5.78 3.55
N ALA A 176 13.05 -4.67 2.97
CA ALA A 176 13.23 -4.36 1.56
C ALA A 176 14.71 -4.27 1.17
N ASP A 177 15.52 -3.57 1.97
CA ASP A 177 16.97 -3.50 1.77
C ASP A 177 17.62 -4.91 1.82
N ILE A 178 17.26 -5.75 2.79
CA ILE A 178 17.76 -7.14 2.89
C ILE A 178 17.36 -7.97 1.66
N GLY A 179 16.15 -7.79 1.15
CA GLY A 179 15.70 -8.44 -0.09
C GLY A 179 16.52 -8.01 -1.30
N ALA A 180 16.81 -6.70 -1.40
CA ALA A 180 17.66 -6.15 -2.46
C ALA A 180 19.09 -6.67 -2.40
N GLU A 181 19.70 -6.72 -1.22
CA GLU A 181 21.03 -7.32 -1.02
C GLU A 181 21.07 -8.79 -1.45
N GLU A 182 20.02 -9.56 -1.16
CA GLU A 182 19.96 -10.96 -1.57
C GLU A 182 19.83 -11.10 -3.08
N ILE A 183 19.00 -10.29 -3.73
CA ILE A 183 18.84 -10.25 -5.18
C ILE A 183 20.20 -10.02 -5.87
N VAL A 184 20.96 -9.04 -5.43
CA VAL A 184 22.27 -8.68 -6.05
C VAL A 184 23.27 -9.84 -6.00
N LYS A 185 23.24 -10.69 -4.97
CA LYS A 185 24.10 -11.87 -4.90
C LYS A 185 23.82 -12.88 -6.02
N HIS A 186 22.59 -12.92 -6.52
CA HIS A 186 22.12 -13.90 -7.52
C HIS A 186 22.10 -13.35 -8.96
N ILE A 187 22.35 -12.05 -9.17
CA ILE A 187 22.49 -11.46 -10.50
C ILE A 187 23.73 -12.05 -11.18
N LYS A 188 23.53 -12.65 -12.36
CA LYS A 188 24.61 -13.14 -13.25
C LYS A 188 24.08 -13.37 -14.65
N VAL A 189 24.95 -13.35 -15.64
CA VAL A 189 24.60 -13.71 -17.03
C VAL A 189 23.96 -15.10 -17.07
N GLY A 190 22.85 -15.24 -17.79
CA GLY A 190 22.09 -16.49 -17.94
C GLY A 190 21.10 -16.82 -16.83
N ALA A 191 21.10 -16.12 -15.68
CA ALA A 191 20.02 -16.24 -14.70
C ALA A 191 18.74 -15.60 -15.26
N SER A 192 17.56 -16.10 -14.89
CA SER A 192 16.29 -15.48 -15.30
C SER A 192 15.79 -14.46 -14.29
N GLU A 193 14.98 -13.51 -14.77
CA GLU A 193 14.29 -12.54 -13.91
C GLU A 193 13.52 -13.23 -12.79
N LEU A 194 12.80 -14.32 -13.12
CA LEU A 194 12.00 -15.08 -12.15
C LEU A 194 12.87 -15.74 -11.08
N GLU A 195 13.96 -16.43 -11.48
CA GLU A 195 14.89 -17.09 -10.53
C GLU A 195 15.44 -16.08 -9.53
N ILE A 196 15.88 -14.90 -10.02
CA ILE A 196 16.42 -13.83 -9.18
C ILE A 196 15.33 -13.24 -8.25
N ALA A 197 14.15 -12.95 -8.79
CA ALA A 197 13.05 -12.39 -8.00
C ALA A 197 12.64 -13.29 -6.82
N MET A 198 12.63 -14.61 -7.03
CA MET A 198 12.29 -15.57 -5.98
C MET A 198 13.27 -15.51 -4.81
N THR A 199 14.57 -15.33 -5.03
CA THR A 199 15.56 -15.27 -3.94
C THR A 199 15.29 -14.08 -3.00
N GLY A 200 15.00 -12.92 -3.55
CA GLY A 200 14.67 -11.73 -2.74
C GLY A 200 13.35 -11.87 -2.00
N ARG A 201 12.32 -12.40 -2.66
CA ARG A 201 11.01 -12.63 -2.03
C ARG A 201 11.13 -13.59 -0.85
N ASP A 202 11.71 -14.76 -1.07
CA ASP A 202 11.85 -15.80 -0.05
C ASP A 202 12.67 -15.28 1.14
N LYS A 203 13.74 -14.51 0.86
CA LYS A 203 14.55 -13.88 1.90
C LYS A 203 13.73 -12.90 2.75
N MET A 204 12.94 -12.04 2.12
CA MET A 204 12.10 -11.07 2.84
C MET A 204 11.04 -11.77 3.69
N GLU A 205 10.34 -12.77 3.17
CA GLU A 205 9.32 -13.52 3.91
C GLU A 205 9.90 -14.23 5.13
N LEU A 206 11.08 -14.85 5.00
CA LEU A 206 11.77 -15.49 6.13
C LEU A 206 12.18 -14.47 7.21
N GLU A 207 12.62 -13.27 6.82
CA GLU A 207 12.94 -12.21 7.79
C GLU A 207 11.68 -11.65 8.47
N ILE A 208 10.56 -11.52 7.74
CA ILE A 208 9.26 -11.15 8.33
C ILE A 208 8.83 -12.20 9.35
N ALA A 209 8.82 -13.48 8.97
CA ALA A 209 8.40 -14.57 9.85
C ALA A 209 9.26 -14.66 11.13
N LYS A 210 10.56 -14.40 11.02
CA LYS A 210 11.49 -14.37 12.16
C LYS A 210 11.19 -13.21 13.11
N LYS A 211 10.89 -12.02 12.60
CA LYS A 211 10.71 -10.81 13.40
C LYS A 211 9.27 -10.61 13.86
N TYR A 212 8.32 -11.06 13.08
CA TYR A 212 6.87 -10.92 13.31
C TYR A 212 6.17 -12.29 13.16
N PRO A 213 6.41 -13.24 14.08
CA PRO A 213 5.90 -14.61 13.95
C PRO A 213 4.36 -14.70 13.95
N GLU A 214 3.66 -13.68 14.45
CA GLU A 214 2.20 -13.59 14.43
C GLU A 214 1.64 -12.89 13.19
N ALA A 215 2.48 -12.41 12.26
CA ALA A 215 2.03 -11.82 10.98
C ALA A 215 1.53 -12.94 10.05
N GLU A 216 0.29 -13.35 10.22
CA GLU A 216 -0.30 -14.52 9.54
C GLU A 216 -0.64 -14.27 8.06
N TYR A 217 -0.83 -13.03 7.63
CA TYR A 217 -1.08 -12.69 6.24
C TYR A 217 0.17 -12.11 5.60
N MET A 218 0.62 -12.74 4.54
CA MET A 218 1.84 -12.36 3.83
C MET A 218 1.51 -12.13 2.36
N ASP A 219 2.02 -11.05 1.81
CA ASP A 219 1.91 -10.70 0.39
C ASP A 219 3.13 -9.87 -0.02
N THR A 220 4.27 -10.53 -0.07
CA THR A 220 5.55 -9.93 -0.40
C THR A 220 5.85 -10.10 -1.88
N TRP A 221 6.18 -9.00 -2.56
CA TRP A 221 6.48 -9.01 -3.99
C TRP A 221 7.92 -8.67 -4.27
N VAL A 222 8.40 -9.21 -5.37
CA VAL A 222 9.60 -8.73 -6.06
C VAL A 222 9.27 -8.62 -7.53
N TRP A 223 9.46 -7.44 -8.09
CA TRP A 223 9.53 -7.24 -9.52
C TRP A 223 10.98 -7.00 -9.91
N PHE A 224 11.57 -8.00 -10.56
CA PHE A 224 12.91 -7.91 -11.10
C PHE A 224 12.80 -8.01 -12.62
N GLN A 225 13.20 -6.95 -13.29
CA GLN A 225 13.05 -6.77 -14.73
C GLN A 225 14.40 -6.52 -15.38
N SER A 226 14.54 -6.87 -16.66
CA SER A 226 15.80 -6.71 -17.39
C SER A 226 15.59 -6.27 -18.84
N GLY A 227 16.51 -5.45 -19.36
CA GLY A 227 16.46 -4.95 -20.72
C GLY A 227 15.13 -4.26 -21.03
N ILE A 228 14.45 -4.68 -22.10
CA ILE A 228 13.17 -4.09 -22.53
C ILE A 228 12.07 -4.18 -21.44
N ASN A 229 12.10 -5.20 -20.59
CA ASN A 229 11.10 -5.35 -19.54
C ASN A 229 11.18 -4.26 -18.46
N THR A 230 12.20 -3.39 -18.49
CA THR A 230 12.28 -2.24 -17.59
C THR A 230 11.45 -1.04 -18.01
N ASP A 231 10.84 -1.07 -19.21
CA ASP A 231 10.07 0.05 -19.79
C ASP A 231 8.74 0.36 -19.09
N GLY A 232 8.32 -0.47 -18.15
CA GLY A 232 7.13 -0.25 -17.32
C GLY A 232 7.39 -0.63 -15.85
N ALA A 233 6.95 0.20 -14.92
CA ALA A 233 7.14 -0.06 -13.48
C ALA A 233 6.52 -1.40 -13.05
N HIS A 234 5.40 -1.77 -13.64
CA HIS A 234 4.61 -2.95 -13.25
C HIS A 234 4.71 -4.10 -14.26
N ASN A 235 5.73 -4.08 -15.11
CA ASN A 235 5.96 -5.22 -16.00
C ASN A 235 6.26 -6.48 -15.20
N PRO A 236 5.67 -7.62 -15.59
CA PRO A 236 5.88 -8.87 -14.85
C PRO A 236 7.32 -9.35 -15.00
N LYS A 237 7.84 -10.00 -13.95
CA LYS A 237 9.06 -10.80 -14.06
C LYS A 237 8.81 -12.00 -14.96
N THR A 238 9.74 -12.27 -15.85
CA THR A 238 9.62 -13.31 -16.88
C THR A 238 10.71 -14.39 -16.79
N SER A 239 10.72 -15.32 -17.70
CA SER A 239 11.82 -16.29 -17.87
C SER A 239 12.98 -15.73 -18.72
N ARG A 240 12.96 -14.43 -19.10
CA ARG A 240 14.06 -13.79 -19.83
C ARG A 240 15.37 -14.00 -19.09
N LYS A 241 16.40 -14.44 -19.82
CA LYS A 241 17.75 -14.61 -19.28
C LYS A 241 18.53 -13.32 -19.41
N LEU A 242 19.24 -12.96 -18.34
CA LEU A 242 20.09 -11.77 -18.30
C LEU A 242 21.27 -11.93 -19.26
N VAL A 243 21.59 -10.84 -19.93
CA VAL A 243 22.82 -10.72 -20.75
C VAL A 243 23.68 -9.55 -20.27
N SER A 244 24.96 -9.59 -20.58
CA SER A 244 25.89 -8.51 -20.22
C SER A 244 25.46 -7.19 -20.89
N GLY A 245 25.43 -6.10 -20.16
CA GLY A 245 24.97 -4.79 -20.60
C GLY A 245 23.48 -4.53 -20.34
N ASP A 246 22.72 -5.51 -19.85
CA ASP A 246 21.34 -5.28 -19.49
C ASP A 246 21.18 -4.20 -18.42
N ILE A 247 20.27 -3.25 -18.65
CA ILE A 247 19.66 -2.46 -17.60
C ILE A 247 18.74 -3.38 -16.78
N LEU A 248 18.77 -3.26 -15.47
CA LEU A 248 17.99 -4.06 -14.54
C LEU A 248 17.17 -3.14 -13.64
N SER A 249 15.94 -3.53 -13.34
CA SER A 249 15.11 -2.88 -12.33
C SER A 249 14.89 -3.84 -11.18
N LEU A 250 15.44 -3.50 -10.02
CA LEU A 250 15.29 -4.23 -8.77
C LEU A 250 14.19 -3.56 -7.94
N ASN A 251 13.11 -4.26 -7.66
CA ASN A 251 11.98 -3.71 -6.91
C ASN A 251 11.53 -4.71 -5.84
N THR A 252 11.58 -4.30 -4.57
CA THR A 252 11.24 -5.14 -3.41
C THR A 252 10.11 -4.50 -2.60
N PHE A 253 9.05 -5.29 -2.32
CA PHE A 253 7.84 -4.83 -1.67
C PHE A 253 7.44 -5.79 -0.55
N PRO A 254 8.10 -5.78 0.62
CA PRO A 254 7.65 -6.55 1.77
C PRO A 254 6.37 -5.97 2.36
N MET A 255 5.49 -6.86 2.83
CA MET A 255 4.29 -6.50 3.56
C MET A 255 4.31 -7.09 4.96
N ILE A 256 4.23 -6.27 6.00
CA ILE A 256 4.12 -6.70 7.39
C ILE A 256 2.74 -6.32 7.90
N SER A 257 1.89 -7.32 8.17
CA SER A 257 0.55 -7.09 8.73
C SER A 257 -0.28 -6.03 7.99
N GLY A 258 -0.23 -6.05 6.66
CA GLY A 258 -0.93 -5.12 5.78
C GLY A 258 -0.18 -3.82 5.46
N TYR A 259 1.00 -3.57 6.04
CA TYR A 259 1.79 -2.38 5.76
C TYR A 259 2.90 -2.72 4.77
N TYR A 260 2.79 -2.17 3.56
CA TYR A 260 3.83 -2.27 2.55
C TYR A 260 4.96 -1.28 2.81
N SER A 261 6.16 -1.72 2.49
CA SER A 261 7.31 -0.86 2.22
C SER A 261 7.81 -1.14 0.82
N ALA A 262 8.59 -0.23 0.26
CA ALA A 262 9.12 -0.37 -1.09
C ALA A 262 10.54 0.16 -1.19
N LEU A 263 11.29 -0.47 -2.09
CA LEU A 263 12.59 -0.02 -2.53
C LEU A 263 12.74 -0.37 -4.01
N GLU A 264 13.13 0.60 -4.83
CA GLU A 264 13.43 0.32 -6.23
C GLU A 264 14.75 0.94 -6.62
N ARG A 265 15.51 0.23 -7.46
CA ARG A 265 16.82 0.66 -7.95
C ARG A 265 17.03 0.27 -9.40
N THR A 266 17.66 1.17 -10.11
CA THR A 266 18.31 0.86 -11.38
C THR A 266 19.65 0.21 -11.13
N LEU A 267 19.95 -0.89 -11.84
CA LEU A 267 21.25 -1.53 -11.88
C LEU A 267 21.64 -1.83 -13.34
N PHE A 268 22.89 -2.16 -13.55
CA PHE A 268 23.39 -2.70 -14.82
C PHE A 268 24.22 -3.96 -14.60
N LEU A 269 24.12 -4.90 -15.54
CA LEU A 269 24.95 -6.11 -15.51
C LEU A 269 26.24 -5.87 -16.30
N ASN A 270 27.36 -5.88 -15.63
CA ASN A 270 28.73 -5.70 -16.12
C ASN A 270 29.07 -4.29 -16.62
N ASN A 271 28.30 -3.67 -17.46
CA ASN A 271 28.55 -2.36 -18.05
C ASN A 271 27.26 -1.62 -18.42
N ALA A 272 27.34 -0.29 -18.42
CA ALA A 272 26.36 0.60 -19.00
C ALA A 272 27.05 1.47 -20.06
N ASP A 273 26.36 1.81 -21.14
CA ASP A 273 26.88 2.75 -22.13
C ASP A 273 26.75 4.21 -21.66
N ASP A 274 27.42 5.14 -22.36
CA ASP A 274 27.44 6.56 -21.99
C ASP A 274 26.04 7.20 -22.01
N ALA A 275 25.15 6.77 -22.92
CA ALA A 275 23.79 7.31 -22.98
C ALA A 275 22.96 6.83 -21.82
N SER A 276 23.09 5.56 -21.44
CA SER A 276 22.48 4.97 -20.26
C SER A 276 22.96 5.63 -18.97
N LEU A 277 24.26 5.87 -18.83
CA LEU A 277 24.82 6.56 -17.69
C LEU A 277 24.26 7.99 -17.55
N LYS A 278 24.17 8.75 -18.63
CA LYS A 278 23.60 10.10 -18.63
C LYS A 278 22.13 10.11 -18.22
N ALA A 279 21.33 9.17 -18.72
CA ALA A 279 19.93 9.04 -18.36
C ALA A 279 19.76 8.69 -16.87
N TRP A 280 20.57 7.75 -16.39
CA TRP A 280 20.57 7.34 -14.98
C TRP A 280 20.99 8.47 -14.04
N GLU A 281 22.07 9.18 -14.36
CA GLU A 281 22.55 10.35 -13.60
C GLU A 281 21.49 11.47 -13.56
N ALA A 282 20.75 11.69 -14.65
CA ALA A 282 19.65 12.65 -14.68
C ALA A 282 18.55 12.26 -13.69
N ASN A 283 18.16 10.98 -13.66
CA ASN A 283 17.16 10.47 -12.73
C ASN A 283 17.63 10.58 -11.27
N ILE A 284 18.89 10.24 -10.99
CA ILE A 284 19.51 10.36 -9.66
C ILE A 284 19.55 11.83 -9.20
N LYS A 285 19.87 12.78 -10.10
CA LYS A 285 19.90 14.20 -9.77
C LYS A 285 18.53 14.68 -9.31
N VAL A 286 17.47 14.28 -10.01
CA VAL A 286 16.09 14.61 -9.64
C VAL A 286 15.71 13.94 -8.30
N HIS A 287 16.07 12.67 -8.11
CA HIS A 287 15.86 11.94 -6.87
C HIS A 287 16.53 12.65 -5.68
N LYS A 288 17.82 12.96 -5.76
CA LYS A 288 18.55 13.65 -4.69
C LYS A 288 17.93 15.00 -4.35
N ARG A 289 17.51 15.78 -5.37
CA ARG A 289 16.84 17.05 -5.13
C ARG A 289 15.48 16.86 -4.45
N GLY A 290 14.71 15.85 -4.84
CA GLY A 290 13.44 15.51 -4.19
C GLY A 290 13.60 15.18 -2.70
N LEU A 291 14.65 14.42 -2.33
CA LEU A 291 14.96 14.13 -0.93
C LEU A 291 15.19 15.42 -0.10
N GLU A 292 15.80 16.46 -0.68
CA GLU A 292 16.05 17.75 -0.03
C GLU A 292 14.77 18.59 0.12
N LEU A 293 13.85 18.49 -0.83
CA LEU A 293 12.62 19.28 -0.88
C LEU A 293 11.53 18.77 0.06
N ILE A 294 11.48 17.46 0.33
CA ILE A 294 10.45 16.83 1.15
C ILE A 294 10.66 17.24 2.62
N ARG A 295 9.78 18.13 3.12
CA ARG A 295 9.78 18.60 4.51
C ARG A 295 8.41 19.14 4.89
N SER A 296 8.14 19.27 6.19
CA SER A 296 6.92 19.89 6.70
C SER A 296 6.74 21.30 6.15
N GLY A 297 5.51 21.68 5.81
CA GLY A 297 5.11 23.00 5.31
C GLY A 297 5.23 23.19 3.80
N VAL A 298 5.80 22.24 3.05
CA VAL A 298 5.94 22.31 1.58
C VAL A 298 4.74 21.61 0.92
N LYS A 299 4.25 22.14 -0.19
CA LYS A 299 3.20 21.52 -0.99
C LYS A 299 3.76 20.43 -1.92
N CYS A 300 3.01 19.36 -2.11
CA CYS A 300 3.35 18.31 -3.07
C CYS A 300 3.55 18.86 -4.49
N SER A 301 2.65 19.76 -4.96
CA SER A 301 2.73 20.37 -6.28
C SER A 301 3.98 21.24 -6.48
N GLU A 302 4.43 21.98 -5.45
CA GLU A 302 5.64 22.80 -5.51
C GLU A 302 6.89 21.95 -5.74
N ILE A 303 6.99 20.81 -5.04
CA ILE A 303 8.08 19.83 -5.25
C ILE A 303 8.07 19.34 -6.70
N CYS A 304 6.90 18.98 -7.24
CA CYS A 304 6.78 18.49 -8.62
C CYS A 304 7.24 19.50 -9.65
N HIS A 305 6.84 20.77 -9.50
CA HIS A 305 7.24 21.82 -10.44
C HIS A 305 8.77 22.00 -10.48
N GLU A 306 9.42 22.05 -9.32
CA GLU A 306 10.89 22.16 -9.26
C GLU A 306 11.59 20.96 -9.89
N LEU A 307 11.09 19.74 -9.64
CA LEU A 307 11.68 18.53 -10.23
C LEU A 307 11.45 18.44 -11.74
N ASN A 308 10.32 18.95 -12.25
CA ASN A 308 10.05 19.10 -13.67
C ASN A 308 11.05 20.04 -14.34
N ASP A 309 11.36 21.17 -13.72
CA ASP A 309 12.33 22.12 -14.27
C ASP A 309 13.71 21.49 -14.41
N ILE A 310 14.12 20.66 -13.46
CA ILE A 310 15.39 19.93 -13.55
C ILE A 310 15.36 18.93 -14.70
N PHE A 311 14.31 18.11 -14.84
CA PHE A 311 14.20 17.17 -15.97
C PHE A 311 14.11 17.90 -17.32
N ALA A 312 13.43 19.04 -17.39
CA ALA A 312 13.37 19.86 -18.60
C ALA A 312 14.74 20.38 -19.01
N GLN A 313 15.52 20.96 -18.07
CA GLN A 313 16.88 21.44 -18.28
C GLN A 313 17.83 20.32 -18.75
N LEU A 314 17.64 19.11 -18.26
CA LEU A 314 18.42 17.93 -18.64
C LEU A 314 17.94 17.26 -19.94
N GLY A 315 16.78 17.67 -20.48
CA GLY A 315 16.19 17.12 -21.69
C GLY A 315 15.47 15.79 -21.51
N TYR A 316 15.03 15.44 -20.29
CA TYR A 316 14.38 14.16 -19.99
C TYR A 316 12.93 14.27 -19.54
N LEU A 317 12.33 15.46 -19.41
CA LEU A 317 10.96 15.61 -18.91
C LEU A 317 9.92 14.81 -19.76
N GLN A 318 10.11 14.74 -21.08
CA GLN A 318 9.23 13.98 -21.97
C GLN A 318 9.26 12.47 -21.74
N TYR A 319 10.22 11.95 -21.00
CA TYR A 319 10.37 10.54 -20.65
C TYR A 319 9.86 10.21 -19.24
N ARG A 320 9.42 11.21 -18.46
CA ARG A 320 8.78 10.98 -17.16
C ARG A 320 7.48 10.18 -17.35
N THR A 321 7.28 9.16 -16.51
CA THR A 321 6.17 8.21 -16.68
C THR A 321 4.96 8.47 -15.77
N PHE A 322 5.19 9.09 -14.58
CA PHE A 322 4.14 9.41 -13.62
C PHE A 322 4.58 10.58 -12.71
N GLY A 323 3.94 10.80 -11.54
CA GLY A 323 4.40 11.74 -10.53
C GLY A 323 5.80 11.40 -9.99
N TYR A 324 6.16 11.95 -8.83
CA TYR A 324 7.48 11.73 -8.22
C TYR A 324 7.42 10.95 -6.91
N GLY A 325 6.25 10.49 -6.52
CA GLY A 325 6.09 9.72 -5.31
C GLY A 325 4.64 9.63 -4.84
N HIS A 326 4.40 8.76 -3.88
CA HIS A 326 3.08 8.49 -3.33
C HIS A 326 3.14 8.11 -1.85
N SER A 327 1.98 8.11 -1.18
CA SER A 327 1.87 7.73 0.23
C SER A 327 2.14 6.25 0.49
N PHE A 328 2.55 5.95 1.72
CA PHE A 328 2.64 4.60 2.26
C PHE A 328 1.79 4.46 3.52
N GLY A 329 1.22 3.27 3.69
CA GLY A 329 0.36 2.93 4.82
C GLY A 329 -0.27 1.55 4.65
N VAL A 330 -1.41 1.33 5.30
CA VAL A 330 -2.14 0.08 5.21
C VAL A 330 -2.55 -0.22 3.76
N LEU A 331 -2.13 -1.37 3.24
CA LEU A 331 -2.43 -1.87 1.90
C LEU A 331 -2.21 -0.85 0.77
N SER A 332 -1.15 -0.04 0.87
CA SER A 332 -0.86 1.05 -0.07
C SER A 332 -0.63 0.60 -1.52
N HIS A 333 -0.25 -0.64 -1.76
CA HIS A 333 -0.09 -1.24 -3.09
C HIS A 333 -1.36 -1.93 -3.62
N PHE A 334 -2.46 -1.92 -2.87
CA PHE A 334 -3.81 -2.21 -3.34
C PHE A 334 -4.59 -0.89 -3.45
N TYR A 335 -5.64 -0.74 -2.65
CA TYR A 335 -6.51 0.45 -2.65
C TYR A 335 -6.31 1.34 -1.41
N GLY A 336 -5.33 1.04 -0.57
CA GLY A 336 -5.05 1.78 0.68
C GLY A 336 -4.21 3.04 0.51
N ARG A 337 -3.75 3.34 -0.71
CA ARG A 337 -2.97 4.55 -1.00
C ARG A 337 -3.79 5.81 -0.70
N GLU A 338 -3.20 6.73 0.03
CA GLU A 338 -3.83 8.03 0.29
C GLU A 338 -3.56 8.95 -0.90
N ALA A 339 -4.47 8.97 -1.88
CA ALA A 339 -4.33 9.72 -3.13
C ALA A 339 -4.22 11.25 -2.95
N GLY A 340 -4.55 11.78 -1.75
CA GLY A 340 -4.29 13.17 -1.38
C GLY A 340 -2.83 13.42 -0.97
N LEU A 341 -1.98 12.40 -0.89
CA LEU A 341 -0.55 12.52 -0.57
C LEU A 341 0.27 11.86 -1.69
N GLU A 342 0.33 12.54 -2.81
CA GLU A 342 1.13 12.15 -3.97
C GLU A 342 1.93 13.36 -4.46
N LEU A 343 3.15 13.13 -4.92
CA LEU A 343 3.98 14.18 -5.54
C LEU A 343 3.54 14.33 -7.01
N ARG A 344 2.50 15.13 -7.22
CA ARG A 344 1.89 15.45 -8.52
C ARG A 344 1.57 16.93 -8.61
N GLU A 345 1.50 17.46 -9.82
CA GLU A 345 1.27 18.88 -10.10
C GLU A 345 -0.09 19.38 -9.63
N ASP A 346 -1.08 18.51 -9.52
CA ASP A 346 -2.47 18.80 -9.13
C ASP A 346 -2.78 18.51 -7.66
N ILE A 347 -1.76 18.18 -6.84
CA ILE A 347 -1.92 17.86 -5.42
C ILE A 347 -1.31 18.97 -4.55
N ASP A 348 -2.18 19.79 -3.96
CA ASP A 348 -1.79 20.90 -3.08
C ASP A 348 -1.71 20.54 -1.60
N THR A 349 -1.61 19.25 -1.28
CA THR A 349 -1.43 18.80 0.10
C THR A 349 -0.12 19.34 0.66
N ILE A 350 -0.21 20.02 1.81
CA ILE A 350 0.94 20.48 2.58
C ILE A 350 1.47 19.31 3.40
N LEU A 351 2.74 19.00 3.23
CA LEU A 351 3.40 17.95 3.99
C LEU A 351 3.42 18.29 5.49
N GLN A 352 3.20 17.28 6.32
CA GLN A 352 3.17 17.38 7.78
C GLN A 352 4.01 16.28 8.42
N PRO A 353 4.52 16.48 9.65
CA PRO A 353 5.25 15.45 10.36
C PRO A 353 4.46 14.14 10.46
N ASN A 354 5.16 13.01 10.39
CA ASN A 354 4.62 11.65 10.38
C ASN A 354 3.79 11.26 9.13
N MET A 355 3.76 12.08 8.09
CA MET A 355 3.40 11.58 6.76
C MET A 355 4.51 10.69 6.24
N VAL A 356 4.16 9.59 5.57
CA VAL A 356 5.12 8.69 4.92
C VAL A 356 4.89 8.72 3.43
N ILE A 357 5.91 9.07 2.68
CA ILE A 357 5.85 9.29 1.22
C ILE A 357 7.09 8.72 0.55
N SER A 358 6.96 8.28 -0.70
CA SER A 358 8.12 7.95 -1.53
C SER A 358 8.72 9.16 -2.22
N MET A 359 10.01 9.06 -2.57
CA MET A 359 10.66 9.84 -3.60
C MET A 359 11.10 8.88 -4.69
N GLU A 360 10.44 8.97 -5.85
CA GLU A 360 10.45 7.91 -6.86
C GLU A 360 10.41 8.49 -8.28
N PRO A 361 11.43 9.27 -8.72
CA PRO A 361 11.49 9.71 -10.10
C PRO A 361 11.70 8.51 -11.02
N MET A 362 10.93 8.46 -12.09
CA MET A 362 11.05 7.43 -13.11
C MET A 362 10.98 8.03 -14.51
N ILE A 363 11.96 7.67 -15.33
CA ILE A 363 11.96 7.96 -16.78
C ILE A 363 12.02 6.67 -17.56
N MET A 364 11.37 6.65 -18.71
CA MET A 364 11.39 5.54 -19.66
C MET A 364 11.81 6.05 -21.04
N ILE A 365 12.95 5.58 -21.51
CA ILE A 365 13.47 5.91 -22.85
C ILE A 365 13.07 4.77 -23.79
N PRO A 366 12.30 5.07 -24.87
CA PRO A 366 11.80 4.06 -25.78
C PRO A 366 12.90 3.27 -26.48
N GLU A 367 12.59 2.02 -26.84
CA GLU A 367 13.46 1.16 -27.64
C GLU A 367 13.92 1.86 -28.94
N GLY A 368 15.16 1.61 -29.33
CA GLY A 368 15.79 2.23 -30.52
C GLY A 368 16.36 3.63 -30.30
N LYS A 369 16.19 4.21 -29.09
CA LYS A 369 16.87 5.45 -28.71
C LYS A 369 18.11 5.18 -27.87
N PRO A 370 19.16 6.04 -27.92
CA PRO A 370 20.29 5.91 -27.03
C PRO A 370 19.88 5.93 -25.56
N GLY A 371 20.37 4.99 -24.76
CA GLY A 371 20.00 4.84 -23.36
C GLY A 371 18.61 4.26 -23.13
N SER A 372 18.05 3.48 -24.10
CA SER A 372 16.71 2.87 -23.94
C SER A 372 16.60 2.01 -22.70
N GLY A 373 15.45 2.10 -22.02
CA GLY A 373 15.15 1.39 -20.79
C GLY A 373 14.42 2.25 -19.75
N GLY A 374 14.06 1.64 -18.63
CA GLY A 374 13.41 2.31 -17.51
C GLY A 374 14.35 2.54 -16.33
N TYR A 375 14.55 3.81 -15.98
CA TYR A 375 15.41 4.24 -14.86
C TYR A 375 14.55 4.67 -13.69
N ARG A 376 14.80 4.13 -12.50
CA ARG A 376 14.07 4.47 -11.28
C ARG A 376 14.93 4.37 -10.04
N GLU A 377 14.70 5.30 -9.11
CA GLU A 377 15.25 5.27 -7.77
C GLU A 377 14.09 5.56 -6.82
N HIS A 378 13.76 4.62 -5.96
CA HIS A 378 12.64 4.76 -5.05
C HIS A 378 13.13 4.61 -3.61
N ASP A 379 12.97 5.66 -2.83
CA ASP A 379 13.18 5.68 -1.39
C ASP A 379 11.90 6.05 -0.64
N MET A 380 11.77 5.52 0.57
CA MET A 380 10.69 5.87 1.49
C MET A 380 11.15 6.88 2.52
N LEU A 381 10.33 7.90 2.75
CA LEU A 381 10.64 8.99 3.65
C LEU A 381 9.55 9.19 4.70
N ILE A 382 9.97 9.43 5.93
CA ILE A 382 9.11 9.91 7.02
C ILE A 382 9.34 11.41 7.14
N VAL A 383 8.30 12.19 6.89
CA VAL A 383 8.36 13.65 7.03
C VAL A 383 8.51 14.00 8.51
N ASN A 384 9.39 14.91 8.82
CA ASN A 384 9.57 15.51 10.14
C ASN A 384 9.54 17.06 10.08
N ASP A 385 9.72 17.73 11.20
CA ASP A 385 9.56 19.19 11.26
C ASP A 385 10.53 19.96 10.34
N ASN A 386 11.78 19.48 10.18
CA ASN A 386 12.84 20.21 9.47
C ASN A 386 13.33 19.51 8.19
N GLY A 387 12.71 18.41 7.78
CA GLY A 387 13.12 17.64 6.61
C GLY A 387 12.33 16.34 6.51
N ALA A 388 12.98 15.30 5.99
CA ALA A 388 12.44 13.95 5.99
C ALA A 388 13.56 12.93 6.26
N GLU A 389 13.23 11.88 6.95
CA GLU A 389 14.13 10.76 7.17
C GLU A 389 13.97 9.72 6.08
N ASN A 390 14.99 9.51 5.27
CA ASN A 390 15.03 8.37 4.36
C ASN A 390 15.25 7.08 5.17
N ILE A 391 14.28 6.17 5.12
CA ILE A 391 14.27 4.90 5.88
C ILE A 391 14.73 3.69 5.08
N THR A 392 14.91 3.79 3.77
CA THR A 392 15.54 2.81 2.89
C THR A 392 17.03 3.15 2.73
N LYS A 393 17.90 2.13 2.72
CA LYS A 393 19.36 2.36 2.81
C LYS A 393 20.15 1.67 1.70
N PHE A 394 19.53 0.87 0.85
CA PHE A 394 20.23 0.25 -0.25
C PHE A 394 20.82 1.33 -1.18
N PRO A 395 22.09 1.19 -1.60
CA PRO A 395 22.80 2.25 -2.31
C PRO A 395 22.16 2.58 -3.67
N ILE A 396 22.38 3.83 -4.13
CA ILE A 396 21.97 4.34 -5.43
C ILE A 396 23.18 4.59 -6.32
N GLY A 397 22.96 4.65 -7.62
CA GLY A 397 23.90 5.18 -8.59
C GLY A 397 24.90 4.16 -9.18
N PRO A 398 25.52 4.53 -10.30
CA PRO A 398 26.36 3.64 -11.07
C PRO A 398 27.62 3.17 -10.32
N GLU A 399 28.11 3.97 -9.38
CA GLU A 399 29.27 3.63 -8.55
C GLU A 399 29.05 2.40 -7.67
N ASN A 400 27.77 2.09 -7.35
CA ASN A 400 27.40 0.96 -6.50
C ASN A 400 26.68 -0.15 -7.26
N ASN A 401 25.95 0.19 -8.31
CA ASN A 401 24.92 -0.64 -8.91
C ASN A 401 25.24 -1.13 -10.35
N ILE A 402 26.49 -0.98 -10.81
CA ILE A 402 26.99 -1.75 -11.94
C ILE A 402 27.58 -3.06 -11.40
N ILE A 403 26.80 -4.14 -11.55
CA ILE A 403 27.11 -5.44 -10.94
C ILE A 403 28.07 -6.21 -11.83
N LYS A 404 29.31 -6.38 -11.38
CA LYS A 404 30.35 -7.13 -12.08
C LYS A 404 30.23 -8.63 -11.76
N LYS A 405 29.87 -9.46 -12.77
CA LYS A 405 29.67 -10.91 -12.62
C LYS A 405 30.04 -11.67 -13.91
#